data_dfe5b982b48c0e896e12ed9a3a8c4d5b
#
_entry.id   dfe5b982b48c0e896e12ed9a3a8c4d5b
#
_cell.length_a   1.000
_cell.length_b   1.000
_cell.length_c   1.000
_cell.angle_alpha   90.00
_cell.angle_beta   90.00
_cell.angle_gamma   90.00
#
_symmetry.space_group_name_H-M   'P 1'
#
loop_
_entity.id
_entity.type
_entity.pdbx_description
1 polymer ?
#
loop_
_entity_poly.entity_id
_entity_poly.type
_entity_poly.pdbx_seq_one_letter_code
_entity_poly.pdbx_strand_id
1 'polypeptide(L)'
;MNDVKLDLVDSADQAQAFLSWLGERRPHNAVSIDIETGELPGKPRDHALSPWHGRIRLVQVGDGEHGWAIPWDRWAGVFYQGMATFDGPIVCHNIAFEAKWFDVQSDWSMPWHQAHDTMIMAQLIDPLGSGALKRLASLHIDGRAAQLQAGLDAALAENGWTWGTVPTNFQPYWAYGALDTVITMRLWEKFWDKCAPGRPYSQAYELEMAARKVVTRMEINGARVDLDYSRRKFDELNAYGEQVKDWARSHYGGLGITSNIQLVRQFEAMGGNITEVTASGQKAVNKDQLQLFMRDGTPEIQQLADIVLKQRKADKLANTYFKNFIEDNVNGFVHPSVKTMGARTGRMSITAPALQTLPKGDDTVRRAFIPKDKDHVIVTSDLDQVEFRMFSSLSQDPNLIALFNLADATGSDPFTEIGREIYQDPTMQRSDKRRNLIKGVIYGRLYGAGVPKQAITAGVPEGQMRAVSDAFDIRFPGMAMFQKQVEDVGMRRLRAEGQGYVNTWTGRRLPCDEDRVYTLVNYLVQGGAAEVFKSNLIKLDQADLTELLIVPVHDEIVLNAPREDAAEVMQTVKECMTTTEGWAIPLTSGVDGPLETWGDKY
;
A
#
# COMPACT_ATOMS: atom_id res chain seq x y z
N MET A 1 2.19 -25.34 23.94
CA MET A 1 3.63 -25.15 23.65
C MET A 1 4.57 -26.00 24.53
N ASN A 2 4.07 -26.98 25.28
CA ASN A 2 4.92 -27.79 26.20
C ASN A 2 5.74 -28.87 25.47
N ASP A 3 5.49 -29.13 24.21
CA ASP A 3 6.09 -30.22 23.42
C ASP A 3 7.00 -29.69 22.30
N VAL A 4 7.56 -28.49 22.48
CA VAL A 4 8.44 -27.85 21.50
C VAL A 4 9.89 -28.04 21.90
N LYS A 5 10.70 -28.52 20.97
CA LYS A 5 12.15 -28.57 21.09
C LYS A 5 12.78 -27.35 20.46
N LEU A 6 13.71 -26.70 21.15
CA LEU A 6 14.45 -25.54 20.64
C LEU A 6 15.93 -25.78 20.82
N ASP A 7 16.71 -25.62 19.75
CA ASP A 7 18.15 -25.84 19.75
C ASP A 7 18.88 -24.64 19.12
N LEU A 8 20.11 -24.40 19.60
CA LEU A 8 21.03 -23.42 19.09
C LEU A 8 22.19 -24.10 18.37
N VAL A 9 22.53 -23.71 17.18
CA VAL A 9 23.74 -24.16 16.49
C VAL A 9 24.95 -23.38 17.04
N ASP A 10 25.61 -23.92 18.07
CA ASP A 10 26.79 -23.31 18.68
C ASP A 10 28.06 -24.17 18.60
N SER A 11 27.94 -25.39 18.06
CA SER A 11 29.01 -26.37 17.90
C SER A 11 28.89 -27.13 16.58
N ALA A 12 29.97 -27.80 16.16
CA ALA A 12 29.98 -28.63 14.96
C ALA A 12 28.99 -29.81 15.07
N ASP A 13 28.83 -30.39 16.26
CA ASP A 13 27.89 -31.48 16.50
C ASP A 13 26.44 -31.01 16.30
N GLN A 14 26.13 -29.83 16.77
CA GLN A 14 24.81 -29.24 16.57
C GLN A 14 24.57 -28.81 15.12
N ALA A 15 25.59 -28.30 14.42
CA ALA A 15 25.53 -28.05 12.99
C ALA A 15 25.19 -29.32 12.20
N GLN A 16 25.87 -30.42 12.51
CA GLN A 16 25.58 -31.72 11.90
C GLN A 16 24.19 -32.26 12.27
N ALA A 17 23.75 -32.07 13.52
CA ALA A 17 22.41 -32.44 13.96
C ALA A 17 21.32 -31.64 13.21
N PHE A 18 21.52 -30.34 13.03
CA PHE A 18 20.62 -29.49 12.19
C PHE A 18 20.55 -29.99 10.75
N LEU A 19 21.70 -30.25 10.11
CA LEU A 19 21.73 -30.71 8.71
C LEU A 19 21.06 -32.09 8.57
N SER A 20 21.26 -33.00 9.54
CA SER A 20 20.58 -34.30 9.56
C SER A 20 19.07 -34.14 9.73
N TRP A 21 18.63 -33.27 10.69
CA TRP A 21 17.22 -32.95 10.92
C TRP A 21 16.56 -32.35 9.66
N LEU A 22 17.22 -31.41 9.00
CA LEU A 22 16.71 -30.82 7.77
C LEU A 22 16.66 -31.83 6.62
N GLY A 23 17.67 -32.72 6.52
CA GLY A 23 17.74 -33.78 5.52
C GLY A 23 16.62 -34.80 5.58
N GLU A 24 16.10 -35.09 6.78
CA GLU A 24 14.98 -35.99 6.99
C GLU A 24 13.63 -35.42 6.46
N ARG A 25 13.54 -34.10 6.23
CA ARG A 25 12.32 -33.41 5.83
C ARG A 25 12.11 -33.32 4.33
N ARG A 26 12.98 -33.94 3.54
CA ARG A 26 12.88 -33.95 2.06
C ARG A 26 12.02 -35.11 1.57
N PRO A 27 11.33 -34.95 0.46
CA PRO A 27 10.97 -33.74 -0.31
C PRO A 27 9.60 -33.14 0.08
N HIS A 28 8.94 -33.59 1.14
CA HIS A 28 7.51 -33.35 1.36
C HIS A 28 7.16 -32.54 2.60
N ASN A 29 8.11 -32.31 3.51
CA ASN A 29 7.84 -31.60 4.76
C ASN A 29 8.28 -30.13 4.66
N ALA A 30 7.34 -29.22 4.89
CA ALA A 30 7.63 -27.79 4.93
C ALA A 30 8.53 -27.43 6.13
N VAL A 31 9.32 -26.39 5.96
CA VAL A 31 10.01 -25.70 7.06
C VAL A 31 9.64 -24.22 7.06
N SER A 32 9.64 -23.62 8.23
CA SER A 32 9.57 -22.15 8.34
C SER A 32 10.97 -21.56 8.47
N ILE A 33 11.12 -20.35 7.94
CA ILE A 33 12.31 -19.51 8.11
C ILE A 33 11.88 -18.18 8.73
N ASP A 34 12.67 -17.71 9.69
CA ASP A 34 12.57 -16.41 10.33
C ASP A 34 13.97 -15.85 10.53
N ILE A 35 14.11 -14.55 10.75
CA ILE A 35 15.40 -13.91 11.02
C ILE A 35 15.28 -12.91 12.16
N GLU A 36 16.32 -12.86 13.00
CA GLU A 36 16.50 -11.77 13.94
C GLU A 36 17.58 -10.82 13.44
N THR A 37 17.23 -9.55 13.41
CA THR A 37 18.08 -8.50 12.87
C THR A 37 18.46 -7.48 13.94
N GLY A 38 19.49 -6.69 13.70
CA GLY A 38 19.94 -5.69 14.64
C GLY A 38 20.65 -4.54 13.99
N GLU A 39 20.62 -3.40 14.63
CA GLU A 39 21.38 -2.23 14.22
C GLU A 39 22.89 -2.47 14.32
N LEU A 40 23.66 -1.78 13.49
CA LEU A 40 25.13 -1.74 13.61
C LEU A 40 25.54 -0.94 14.85
N PRO A 41 26.72 -1.20 15.44
CA PRO A 41 27.21 -0.49 16.62
C PRO A 41 27.17 1.03 16.45
N GLY A 42 26.55 1.73 17.39
CA GLY A 42 26.44 3.18 17.40
C GLY A 42 25.42 3.77 16.41
N LYS A 43 24.63 2.94 15.76
CA LYS A 43 23.57 3.37 14.86
C LYS A 43 22.18 3.42 15.55
N PRO A 44 21.22 4.18 15.01
CA PRO A 44 19.85 4.21 15.52
C PRO A 44 19.20 2.83 15.57
N ARG A 45 18.30 2.60 16.56
CA ARG A 45 17.65 1.28 16.75
C ARG A 45 16.75 0.86 15.61
N ASP A 46 16.12 1.81 14.92
CA ASP A 46 15.26 1.57 13.76
C ASP A 46 16.02 1.05 12.54
N HIS A 47 17.36 1.24 12.50
CA HIS A 47 18.24 0.60 11.50
C HIS A 47 18.21 -0.93 11.57
N ALA A 48 17.82 -1.54 12.69
CA ALA A 48 17.60 -2.96 12.80
C ALA A 48 16.51 -3.51 11.85
N LEU A 49 15.64 -2.65 11.33
CA LEU A 49 14.57 -3.05 10.40
C LEU A 49 14.93 -2.81 8.92
N SER A 50 16.13 -2.26 8.64
CA SER A 50 16.57 -1.93 7.29
C SER A 50 17.74 -2.84 6.87
N PRO A 51 17.59 -3.65 5.80
CA PRO A 51 18.68 -4.53 5.35
C PRO A 51 19.90 -3.77 4.83
N TRP A 52 19.77 -2.48 4.52
CA TRP A 52 20.90 -1.63 4.09
C TRP A 52 21.66 -0.99 5.26
N HIS A 53 21.04 -0.89 6.43
CA HIS A 53 21.61 -0.18 7.59
C HIS A 53 21.85 -1.07 8.81
N GLY A 54 21.17 -2.21 8.87
CA GLY A 54 21.31 -3.21 9.94
C GLY A 54 22.13 -4.42 9.51
N ARG A 55 21.99 -5.51 10.27
CA ARG A 55 22.61 -6.80 9.97
C ARG A 55 21.75 -7.96 10.43
N ILE A 56 21.83 -9.10 9.75
CA ILE A 56 21.27 -10.37 10.22
C ILE A 56 22.08 -10.82 11.44
N ARG A 57 21.39 -11.22 12.51
CA ARG A 57 21.98 -11.70 13.77
C ARG A 57 21.80 -13.20 13.93
N LEU A 58 20.58 -13.67 13.74
CA LEU A 58 20.19 -15.07 13.77
C LEU A 58 19.35 -15.39 12.55
N VAL A 59 19.48 -16.59 12.03
CA VAL A 59 18.49 -17.21 11.15
C VAL A 59 17.90 -18.39 11.89
N GLN A 60 16.59 -18.54 11.83
CA GLN A 60 15.88 -19.63 12.45
C GLN A 60 15.24 -20.49 11.36
N VAL A 61 15.28 -21.81 11.58
CA VAL A 61 14.61 -22.80 10.72
C VAL A 61 13.88 -23.79 11.63
N GLY A 62 12.60 -24.05 11.32
CA GLY A 62 11.82 -24.93 12.17
C GLY A 62 10.67 -25.62 11.46
N ASP A 63 10.07 -26.57 12.16
CA ASP A 63 8.77 -27.16 11.81
C ASP A 63 7.75 -26.94 12.94
N GLY A 64 6.64 -27.65 12.93
CA GLY A 64 5.60 -27.52 13.97
C GLY A 64 6.00 -28.00 15.37
N GLU A 65 7.17 -28.64 15.55
CA GLU A 65 7.62 -29.28 16.79
C GLU A 65 9.01 -28.82 17.22
N HIS A 66 9.88 -28.47 16.26
CA HIS A 66 11.29 -28.20 16.51
C HIS A 66 11.71 -26.90 15.82
N GLY A 67 12.35 -25.99 16.58
CA GLY A 67 12.94 -24.76 16.08
C GLY A 67 14.46 -24.73 16.33
N TRP A 68 15.22 -24.34 15.30
CA TRP A 68 16.66 -24.16 15.33
C TRP A 68 16.99 -22.67 15.20
N ALA A 69 17.93 -22.18 16.02
CA ALA A 69 18.52 -20.87 15.86
C ALA A 69 19.98 -21.00 15.41
N ILE A 70 20.37 -20.25 14.39
CA ILE A 70 21.67 -20.31 13.75
C ILE A 70 22.31 -18.91 13.82
N PRO A 71 23.32 -18.67 14.69
CA PRO A 71 24.08 -17.42 14.73
C PRO A 71 24.73 -17.12 13.39
N TRP A 72 24.28 -16.03 12.73
CA TRP A 72 24.64 -15.75 11.35
C TRP A 72 26.13 -15.49 11.14
N ASP A 73 26.74 -14.74 12.04
CA ASP A 73 28.16 -14.36 11.97
C ASP A 73 29.13 -15.55 12.03
N ARG A 74 28.67 -16.69 12.57
CA ARG A 74 29.53 -17.87 12.79
C ARG A 74 29.10 -19.09 11.98
N TRP A 75 27.80 -19.24 11.72
CA TRP A 75 27.23 -20.48 11.22
C TRP A 75 26.39 -20.31 9.93
N ALA A 76 26.47 -19.15 9.24
CA ALA A 76 25.75 -18.93 7.97
C ALA A 76 26.01 -20.04 6.94
N GLY A 77 27.25 -20.58 6.89
CA GLY A 77 27.60 -21.68 6.00
C GLY A 77 26.77 -22.95 6.21
N VAL A 78 26.33 -23.21 7.45
CA VAL A 78 25.46 -24.38 7.76
C VAL A 78 24.06 -24.16 7.19
N PHE A 79 23.53 -22.93 7.27
CA PHE A 79 22.27 -22.56 6.63
C PHE A 79 22.37 -22.74 5.11
N TYR A 80 23.41 -22.20 4.45
CA TYR A 80 23.60 -22.34 3.02
C TYR A 80 23.70 -23.81 2.59
N GLN A 81 24.47 -24.61 3.32
CA GLN A 81 24.62 -26.05 3.03
C GLN A 81 23.27 -26.79 3.13
N GLY A 82 22.47 -26.49 4.14
CA GLY A 82 21.15 -27.08 4.32
C GLY A 82 20.17 -26.65 3.21
N MET A 83 20.09 -25.36 2.95
CA MET A 83 19.14 -24.80 1.99
C MET A 83 19.51 -25.08 0.53
N ALA A 84 20.78 -25.28 0.21
CA ALA A 84 21.23 -25.65 -1.14
C ALA A 84 20.62 -26.96 -1.67
N THR A 85 20.15 -27.80 -0.77
CA THR A 85 19.61 -29.11 -1.11
C THR A 85 18.18 -29.31 -0.61
N PHE A 86 17.58 -28.31 0.03
CA PHE A 86 16.20 -28.34 0.47
C PHE A 86 15.27 -27.98 -0.68
N ASP A 87 14.28 -28.81 -0.97
CA ASP A 87 13.33 -28.70 -2.07
C ASP A 87 11.85 -28.70 -1.63
N GLY A 88 11.62 -28.68 -0.30
CA GLY A 88 10.28 -28.60 0.28
C GLY A 88 9.73 -27.18 0.39
N PRO A 89 8.45 -27.03 0.78
CA PRO A 89 7.86 -25.71 1.00
C PRO A 89 8.58 -24.92 2.10
N ILE A 90 8.79 -23.61 1.84
CA ILE A 90 9.35 -22.65 2.81
C ILE A 90 8.27 -21.70 3.26
N VAL A 91 8.08 -21.58 4.56
CA VAL A 91 7.02 -20.77 5.17
C VAL A 91 7.63 -19.63 5.97
N CYS A 92 7.21 -18.41 5.70
CA CYS A 92 7.57 -17.23 6.50
C CYS A 92 6.31 -16.56 7.05
N HIS A 93 6.51 -15.62 7.96
CA HIS A 93 5.48 -14.70 8.39
C HIS A 93 5.87 -13.27 8.01
N ASN A 94 5.29 -12.72 6.93
CA ASN A 94 5.74 -11.51 6.25
C ASN A 94 7.02 -11.72 5.42
N ILE A 95 6.96 -12.72 4.54
CA ILE A 95 8.08 -13.21 3.71
C ILE A 95 8.92 -12.12 3.02
N ALA A 96 8.32 -10.95 2.75
CA ALA A 96 9.05 -9.82 2.17
C ALA A 96 10.18 -9.31 3.07
N PHE A 97 10.08 -9.51 4.38
CA PHE A 97 11.14 -9.12 5.31
C PHE A 97 12.36 -10.03 5.12
N GLU A 98 12.18 -11.33 5.24
CA GLU A 98 13.25 -12.32 5.08
C GLU A 98 13.88 -12.22 3.68
N ALA A 99 13.05 -12.19 2.64
CA ALA A 99 13.53 -12.14 1.25
C ALA A 99 14.42 -10.91 0.99
N LYS A 100 14.05 -9.72 1.46
CA LYS A 100 14.87 -8.53 1.31
C LYS A 100 16.21 -8.63 2.05
N TRP A 101 16.20 -9.15 3.27
CA TRP A 101 17.42 -9.30 4.05
C TRP A 101 18.40 -10.27 3.40
N PHE A 102 17.90 -11.40 2.92
CA PHE A 102 18.73 -12.37 2.24
C PHE A 102 19.27 -11.83 0.92
N ASP A 103 18.44 -11.22 0.07
CA ASP A 103 18.88 -10.66 -1.20
C ASP A 103 19.91 -9.52 -1.05
N VAL A 104 19.83 -8.73 0.04
CA VAL A 104 20.75 -7.60 0.26
C VAL A 104 22.02 -8.01 1.00
N GLN A 105 21.97 -9.00 1.90
CA GLN A 105 23.08 -9.32 2.82
C GLN A 105 23.62 -10.74 2.70
N SER A 106 23.12 -11.55 1.75
CA SER A 106 23.56 -12.93 1.63
C SER A 106 23.65 -13.37 0.16
N ASP A 107 24.28 -14.53 -0.05
CA ASP A 107 24.33 -15.19 -1.34
C ASP A 107 23.15 -16.16 -1.57
N TRP A 108 22.16 -16.15 -0.69
CA TRP A 108 20.95 -16.94 -0.80
C TRP A 108 19.73 -16.06 -1.05
N SER A 109 18.93 -16.42 -2.03
CA SER A 109 17.69 -15.74 -2.37
C SER A 109 16.49 -16.65 -2.11
N MET A 110 15.37 -16.05 -1.72
CA MET A 110 14.12 -16.76 -1.45
C MET A 110 13.63 -17.50 -2.71
N PRO A 111 13.46 -18.84 -2.67
CA PRO A 111 12.92 -19.60 -3.79
C PRO A 111 11.38 -19.44 -3.84
N TRP A 112 10.92 -18.38 -4.48
CA TRP A 112 9.51 -17.95 -4.51
C TRP A 112 8.53 -19.02 -5.01
N HIS A 113 8.99 -19.98 -5.82
CA HIS A 113 8.14 -21.04 -6.37
C HIS A 113 7.66 -22.06 -5.31
N GLN A 114 8.32 -22.13 -4.16
CA GLN A 114 7.97 -22.99 -3.02
C GLN A 114 7.72 -22.20 -1.73
N ALA A 115 7.62 -20.87 -1.84
CA ALA A 115 7.50 -19.98 -0.70
C ALA A 115 6.04 -19.71 -0.31
N HIS A 116 5.79 -19.62 1.00
CA HIS A 116 4.46 -19.34 1.58
C HIS A 116 4.55 -18.24 2.64
N ASP A 117 3.46 -17.46 2.79
CA ASP A 117 3.36 -16.39 3.78
C ASP A 117 2.08 -16.52 4.63
N THR A 118 2.26 -16.79 5.92
CA THR A 118 1.14 -16.95 6.87
C THR A 118 0.45 -15.63 7.19
N MET A 119 1.11 -14.48 7.05
CA MET A 119 0.47 -13.17 7.22
C MET A 119 -0.50 -12.88 6.08
N ILE A 120 -0.14 -13.18 4.83
CA ILE A 120 -1.05 -13.09 3.67
C ILE A 120 -2.25 -14.00 3.86
N MET A 121 -2.04 -15.27 4.26
CA MET A 121 -3.14 -16.20 4.55
C MET A 121 -4.09 -15.65 5.62
N ALA A 122 -3.54 -15.17 6.74
CA ALA A 122 -4.34 -14.64 7.84
C ALA A 122 -5.20 -13.45 7.40
N GLN A 123 -4.63 -12.51 6.62
CA GLN A 123 -5.34 -11.32 6.13
C GLN A 123 -6.42 -11.65 5.08
N LEU A 124 -6.27 -12.74 4.32
CA LEU A 124 -7.32 -13.21 3.41
C LEU A 124 -8.46 -13.89 4.17
N ILE A 125 -8.13 -14.65 5.22
CA ILE A 125 -9.11 -15.38 6.05
C ILE A 125 -9.90 -14.41 6.93
N ASP A 126 -9.22 -13.46 7.57
CA ASP A 126 -9.81 -12.41 8.40
C ASP A 126 -9.26 -11.02 8.03
N PRO A 127 -9.88 -10.34 7.05
CA PRO A 127 -9.42 -9.03 6.59
C PRO A 127 -9.53 -7.89 7.63
N LEU A 128 -10.27 -8.10 8.71
CA LEU A 128 -10.42 -7.15 9.81
C LEU A 128 -9.52 -7.47 11.00
N GLY A 129 -8.93 -8.65 11.00
CA GLY A 129 -8.08 -9.17 12.06
C GLY A 129 -6.67 -8.59 12.06
N SER A 130 -5.91 -8.99 13.07
CA SER A 130 -4.50 -8.64 13.17
C SER A 130 -3.66 -9.56 12.28
N GLY A 131 -2.69 -8.99 11.56
CA GLY A 131 -1.65 -9.74 10.86
C GLY A 131 -0.40 -10.04 11.72
N ALA A 132 -0.34 -9.60 12.98
CA ALA A 132 0.86 -9.78 13.82
C ALA A 132 0.99 -11.22 14.33
N LEU A 133 2.18 -11.82 14.15
CA LEU A 133 2.48 -13.23 14.48
C LEU A 133 2.04 -13.62 15.90
N LYS A 134 2.44 -12.88 16.91
CA LYS A 134 2.12 -13.19 18.31
C LYS A 134 0.62 -13.08 18.61
N ARG A 135 -0.08 -12.16 17.94
CA ARG A 135 -1.53 -12.02 18.08
C ARG A 135 -2.26 -13.19 17.43
N LEU A 136 -1.84 -13.60 16.25
CA LEU A 136 -2.38 -14.78 15.58
C LEU A 136 -2.10 -16.05 16.36
N ALA A 137 -0.88 -16.20 16.87
CA ALA A 137 -0.51 -17.32 17.73
C ALA A 137 -1.39 -17.40 18.99
N SER A 138 -1.61 -16.26 19.64
CA SER A 138 -2.48 -16.19 20.82
C SER A 138 -3.92 -16.58 20.54
N LEU A 139 -4.45 -16.24 19.36
CA LEU A 139 -5.82 -16.56 18.94
C LEU A 139 -5.98 -18.02 18.49
N HIS A 140 -4.96 -18.57 17.85
CA HIS A 140 -5.09 -19.80 17.09
C HIS A 140 -4.32 -20.98 17.66
N ILE A 141 -3.30 -20.76 18.49
CA ILE A 141 -2.39 -21.79 18.99
C ILE A 141 -2.39 -21.83 20.52
N ASP A 142 -1.92 -20.77 21.18
CA ASP A 142 -1.75 -20.72 22.65
C ASP A 142 -1.84 -19.29 23.15
N GLY A 143 -2.80 -18.99 24.04
CA GLY A 143 -3.03 -17.64 24.59
C GLY A 143 -1.81 -16.99 25.25
N ARG A 144 -0.81 -17.78 25.68
CA ARG A 144 0.44 -17.29 26.28
C ARG A 144 1.39 -16.65 25.27
N ALA A 145 1.22 -16.92 23.97
CA ALA A 145 2.09 -16.40 22.91
C ALA A 145 2.17 -14.88 22.87
N ALA A 146 1.11 -14.17 23.27
CA ALA A 146 1.08 -12.71 23.32
C ALA A 146 2.08 -12.10 24.31
N GLN A 147 2.58 -12.88 25.29
CA GLN A 147 3.47 -12.40 26.35
C GLN A 147 4.96 -12.62 26.02
N LEU A 148 5.27 -13.40 24.99
CA LEU A 148 6.66 -13.78 24.65
C LEU A 148 7.53 -12.54 24.32
N GLN A 149 7.01 -11.62 23.52
CA GLN A 149 7.73 -10.39 23.15
C GLN A 149 8.06 -9.54 24.37
N ALA A 150 7.07 -9.32 25.25
CA ALA A 150 7.27 -8.49 26.44
C ALA A 150 8.31 -9.10 27.41
N GLY A 151 8.39 -10.42 27.49
CA GLY A 151 9.40 -11.13 28.28
C GLY A 151 10.82 -10.90 27.76
N LEU A 152 11.01 -10.98 26.44
CA LEU A 152 12.29 -10.69 25.83
C LEU A 152 12.69 -9.21 25.97
N ASP A 153 11.77 -8.28 25.71
CA ASP A 153 12.01 -6.84 25.84
C ASP A 153 12.44 -6.47 27.27
N ALA A 154 11.81 -7.06 28.29
CA ALA A 154 12.20 -6.88 29.67
C ALA A 154 13.62 -7.41 29.95
N ALA A 155 13.97 -8.60 29.45
CA ALA A 155 15.31 -9.18 29.62
C ALA A 155 16.41 -8.35 28.91
N LEU A 156 16.11 -7.81 27.73
CA LEU A 156 17.03 -6.90 27.02
C LEU A 156 17.24 -5.61 27.81
N ALA A 157 16.17 -5.00 28.32
CA ALA A 157 16.23 -3.76 29.09
C ALA A 157 17.01 -3.95 30.40
N GLU A 158 16.80 -5.05 31.11
CA GLU A 158 17.51 -5.38 32.37
C GLU A 158 19.01 -5.48 32.17
N ASN A 159 19.47 -6.01 31.03
CA ASN A 159 20.88 -6.16 30.70
C ASN A 159 21.47 -4.95 29.93
N GLY A 160 20.66 -3.95 29.62
CA GLY A 160 21.11 -2.79 28.83
C GLY A 160 21.42 -3.13 27.37
N TRP A 161 20.87 -4.21 26.83
CA TRP A 161 21.09 -4.64 25.44
C TRP A 161 20.03 -4.10 24.49
N THR A 162 20.41 -4.04 23.22
CA THR A 162 19.52 -3.78 22.08
C THR A 162 19.47 -5.04 21.21
N TRP A 163 18.66 -5.02 20.18
CA TRP A 163 18.62 -6.09 19.16
C TRP A 163 19.99 -6.27 18.46
N GLY A 164 20.74 -5.18 18.29
CA GLY A 164 22.09 -5.18 17.69
C GLY A 164 23.20 -5.65 18.64
N THR A 165 23.01 -5.61 19.96
CA THR A 165 24.07 -5.87 20.95
C THR A 165 23.85 -7.11 21.82
N VAL A 166 22.64 -7.68 21.86
CA VAL A 166 22.36 -8.90 22.62
C VAL A 166 23.26 -10.05 22.14
N PRO A 167 23.88 -10.84 23.05
CA PRO A 167 24.66 -12.02 22.66
C PRO A 167 23.77 -13.04 21.94
N THR A 168 24.24 -13.57 20.80
CA THR A 168 23.46 -14.54 19.99
C THR A 168 23.26 -15.88 20.71
N ASN A 169 24.05 -16.18 21.73
CA ASN A 169 23.88 -17.34 22.61
C ASN A 169 23.06 -17.06 23.88
N PHE A 170 22.51 -15.86 24.04
CA PHE A 170 21.60 -15.54 25.13
C PHE A 170 20.28 -16.31 24.95
N GLN A 171 20.00 -17.24 25.87
CA GLN A 171 18.92 -18.22 25.69
C GLN A 171 17.54 -17.59 25.44
N PRO A 172 17.08 -16.55 26.15
CA PRO A 172 15.78 -15.93 25.85
C PRO A 172 15.69 -15.36 24.43
N TYR A 173 16.80 -14.86 23.85
CA TYR A 173 16.84 -14.26 22.53
C TYR A 173 16.77 -15.31 21.41
N TRP A 174 17.69 -16.29 21.42
CA TRP A 174 17.68 -17.29 20.37
C TRP A 174 16.46 -18.23 20.46
N ALA A 175 16.00 -18.54 21.68
CA ALA A 175 14.83 -19.39 21.88
C ALA A 175 13.53 -18.67 21.44
N TYR A 176 13.47 -17.35 21.59
CA TYR A 176 12.36 -16.53 21.07
C TYR A 176 12.24 -16.68 19.55
N GLY A 177 13.32 -16.44 18.79
CA GLY A 177 13.30 -16.55 17.33
C GLY A 177 13.06 -18.02 16.86
N ALA A 178 13.71 -19.01 17.52
CA ALA A 178 13.46 -20.41 17.20
C ALA A 178 12.00 -20.83 17.43
N LEU A 179 11.34 -20.27 18.45
CA LEU A 179 9.92 -20.52 18.70
C LEU A 179 9.00 -19.87 17.66
N ASP A 180 9.41 -18.74 17.07
CA ASP A 180 8.64 -18.07 16.02
C ASP A 180 8.50 -18.93 14.77
N THR A 181 9.50 -19.72 14.42
CA THR A 181 9.40 -20.69 13.34
C THR A 181 8.38 -21.80 13.65
N VAL A 182 8.35 -22.32 14.86
CA VAL A 182 7.35 -23.32 15.26
C VAL A 182 5.93 -22.75 15.22
N ILE A 183 5.76 -21.52 15.69
CA ILE A 183 4.47 -20.81 15.65
C ILE A 183 4.04 -20.60 14.20
N THR A 184 4.94 -20.16 13.34
CA THR A 184 4.68 -19.91 11.91
C THR A 184 4.22 -21.18 11.21
N MET A 185 4.88 -22.32 11.46
CA MET A 185 4.46 -23.59 10.89
C MET A 185 3.07 -24.04 11.36
N ARG A 186 2.77 -23.94 12.65
CA ARG A 186 1.46 -24.30 13.19
C ARG A 186 0.33 -23.39 12.64
N LEU A 187 0.63 -22.10 12.39
CA LEU A 187 -0.31 -21.21 11.71
C LEU A 187 -0.50 -21.61 10.25
N TRP A 188 0.57 -21.96 9.55
CA TRP A 188 0.51 -22.41 8.17
C TRP A 188 -0.36 -23.65 8.02
N GLU A 189 -0.14 -24.68 8.81
CA GLU A 189 -0.96 -25.91 8.84
C GLU A 189 -2.45 -25.59 9.03
N LYS A 190 -2.77 -24.66 9.94
CA LYS A 190 -4.14 -24.25 10.23
C LYS A 190 -4.79 -23.45 9.10
N PHE A 191 -4.03 -22.61 8.41
CA PHE A 191 -4.55 -21.71 7.38
C PHE A 191 -4.54 -22.35 5.98
N TRP A 192 -3.67 -23.33 5.78
CA TRP A 192 -3.51 -24.00 4.49
C TRP A 192 -4.80 -24.63 3.97
N ASP A 193 -5.62 -25.20 4.85
CA ASP A 193 -6.93 -25.75 4.48
C ASP A 193 -7.88 -24.75 3.81
N LYS A 194 -7.63 -23.43 3.94
CA LYS A 194 -8.44 -22.38 3.32
C LYS A 194 -7.78 -21.76 2.10
N CYS A 195 -6.46 -21.86 1.98
CA CYS A 195 -5.63 -21.19 0.96
C CYS A 195 -5.02 -22.16 -0.06
N ALA A 196 -5.00 -23.48 0.22
CA ALA A 196 -4.47 -24.50 -0.68
C ALA A 196 -5.25 -24.54 -2.04
N PRO A 197 -4.66 -25.11 -3.09
CA PRO A 197 -5.32 -25.23 -4.39
C PRO A 197 -6.73 -25.83 -4.28
N GLY A 198 -7.70 -25.18 -4.94
CA GLY A 198 -9.11 -25.56 -4.89
C GLY A 198 -9.87 -25.16 -3.62
N ARG A 199 -9.25 -24.45 -2.71
CA ARG A 199 -9.89 -23.91 -1.49
C ARG A 199 -10.42 -22.47 -1.72
N PRO A 200 -11.28 -21.96 -0.83
CA PRO A 200 -11.99 -20.70 -1.05
C PRO A 200 -11.10 -19.48 -1.34
N TYR A 201 -9.89 -19.43 -0.81
CA TYR A 201 -8.97 -18.30 -0.98
C TYR A 201 -7.76 -18.62 -1.88
N SER A 202 -7.73 -19.79 -2.56
CA SER A 202 -6.53 -20.21 -3.30
C SER A 202 -6.12 -19.21 -4.38
N GLN A 203 -7.05 -18.75 -5.22
CA GLN A 203 -6.76 -17.79 -6.30
C GLN A 203 -6.30 -16.42 -5.75
N ALA A 204 -6.94 -15.93 -4.68
CA ALA A 204 -6.51 -14.69 -4.02
C ALA A 204 -5.13 -14.83 -3.40
N TYR A 205 -4.83 -16.00 -2.82
CA TYR A 205 -3.53 -16.28 -2.21
C TYR A 205 -2.42 -16.39 -3.27
N GLU A 206 -2.65 -17.11 -4.35
CA GLU A 206 -1.72 -17.22 -5.48
C GLU A 206 -1.41 -15.84 -6.08
N LEU A 207 -2.44 -15.02 -6.31
CA LEU A 207 -2.29 -13.64 -6.80
C LEU A 207 -1.44 -12.80 -5.84
N GLU A 208 -1.70 -12.88 -4.53
CA GLU A 208 -0.96 -12.09 -3.53
C GLU A 208 0.49 -12.55 -3.41
N MET A 209 0.77 -13.85 -3.42
CA MET A 209 2.13 -14.38 -3.38
C MET A 209 2.94 -13.97 -4.62
N ALA A 210 2.36 -14.10 -5.81
CA ALA A 210 3.02 -13.67 -7.05
C ALA A 210 3.25 -12.15 -7.07
N ALA A 211 2.26 -11.34 -6.70
CA ALA A 211 2.44 -9.90 -6.58
C ALA A 211 3.46 -9.53 -5.50
N ARG A 212 3.50 -10.26 -4.37
CA ARG A 212 4.47 -10.03 -3.29
C ARG A 212 5.91 -10.22 -3.76
N LYS A 213 6.17 -11.26 -4.56
CA LYS A 213 7.48 -11.48 -5.22
C LYS A 213 7.92 -10.22 -6.00
N VAL A 214 7.09 -9.77 -6.94
CA VAL A 214 7.39 -8.61 -7.80
C VAL A 214 7.62 -7.35 -6.96
N VAL A 215 6.72 -7.08 -6.02
CA VAL A 215 6.81 -5.89 -5.16
C VAL A 215 8.04 -5.94 -4.25
N THR A 216 8.43 -7.12 -3.76
CA THR A 216 9.66 -7.26 -2.97
C THR A 216 10.89 -6.88 -3.80
N ARG A 217 10.94 -7.26 -5.08
CA ARG A 217 12.02 -6.85 -5.97
C ARG A 217 12.02 -5.34 -6.23
N MET A 218 10.85 -4.72 -6.41
CA MET A 218 10.74 -3.25 -6.51
C MET A 218 11.31 -2.55 -5.27
N GLU A 219 11.01 -3.05 -4.06
CA GLU A 219 11.54 -2.50 -2.82
C GLU A 219 13.07 -2.61 -2.77
N ILE A 220 13.64 -3.68 -3.34
CA ILE A 220 15.10 -3.89 -3.43
C ILE A 220 15.71 -2.98 -4.51
N ASN A 221 15.11 -2.87 -5.68
CA ASN A 221 15.56 -1.98 -6.75
C ASN A 221 15.65 -0.53 -6.27
N GLY A 222 14.65 -0.10 -5.48
CA GLY A 222 14.54 1.27 -4.97
C GLY A 222 14.30 2.30 -6.06
N ALA A 223 14.14 3.54 -5.65
CA ALA A 223 13.94 4.70 -6.51
C ALA A 223 15.09 5.68 -6.34
N ARG A 224 15.79 6.02 -7.41
CA ARG A 224 16.85 7.02 -7.35
C ARG A 224 16.28 8.43 -7.17
N VAL A 225 16.88 9.18 -6.25
CA VAL A 225 16.47 10.56 -5.96
C VAL A 225 17.63 11.55 -6.20
N ASP A 226 17.32 12.69 -6.79
CA ASP A 226 18.20 13.84 -6.89
C ASP A 226 18.34 14.48 -5.51
N LEU A 227 19.47 14.19 -4.82
CA LEU A 227 19.73 14.68 -3.47
C LEU A 227 20.00 16.20 -3.46
N ASP A 228 20.57 16.77 -4.51
CA ASP A 228 20.83 18.21 -4.56
C ASP A 228 19.53 18.99 -4.78
N TYR A 229 18.66 18.52 -5.65
CA TYR A 229 17.30 19.03 -5.77
C TYR A 229 16.54 18.91 -4.45
N SER A 230 16.62 17.73 -3.82
CA SER A 230 15.92 17.47 -2.55
C SER A 230 16.38 18.39 -1.43
N ARG A 231 17.68 18.63 -1.28
CA ARG A 231 18.23 19.60 -0.29
C ARG A 231 17.76 21.02 -0.57
N ARG A 232 17.89 21.48 -1.82
CA ARG A 232 17.40 22.82 -2.20
C ARG A 232 15.93 23.00 -1.87
N LYS A 233 15.08 22.01 -2.21
CA LYS A 233 13.63 22.07 -1.95
C LYS A 233 13.31 21.99 -0.46
N PHE A 234 14.02 21.19 0.29
CA PHE A 234 13.87 21.13 1.75
C PHE A 234 14.16 22.51 2.38
N ASP A 235 15.26 23.16 2.01
CA ASP A 235 15.65 24.47 2.54
C ASP A 235 14.65 25.56 2.11
N GLU A 236 14.26 25.60 0.82
CA GLU A 236 13.26 26.54 0.28
C GLU A 236 11.91 26.44 1.01
N LEU A 237 11.41 25.22 1.20
CA LEU A 237 10.11 24.97 1.84
C LEU A 237 10.12 25.29 3.33
N ASN A 238 11.21 24.99 4.03
CA ASN A 238 11.37 25.36 5.44
C ASN A 238 11.49 26.87 5.62
N ALA A 239 12.31 27.55 4.80
CA ALA A 239 12.42 29.00 4.83
C ALA A 239 11.06 29.68 4.56
N TYR A 240 10.32 29.19 3.56
CA TYR A 240 8.96 29.66 3.28
C TYR A 240 8.01 29.41 4.46
N GLY A 241 8.05 28.21 5.04
CA GLY A 241 7.24 27.85 6.22
C GLY A 241 7.49 28.77 7.42
N GLU A 242 8.75 29.10 7.70
CA GLU A 242 9.10 30.05 8.77
C GLU A 242 8.65 31.48 8.46
N GLN A 243 8.85 31.96 7.21
CA GLN A 243 8.34 33.27 6.80
C GLN A 243 6.83 33.39 6.99
N VAL A 244 6.08 32.35 6.65
CA VAL A 244 4.61 32.32 6.84
C VAL A 244 4.23 32.31 8.31
N LYS A 245 4.93 31.57 9.15
CA LYS A 245 4.74 31.56 10.61
C LYS A 245 5.00 32.93 11.23
N ASP A 246 6.10 33.58 10.83
CA ASP A 246 6.47 34.91 11.33
C ASP A 246 5.49 35.98 10.88
N TRP A 247 5.05 35.91 9.64
CA TRP A 247 4.00 36.78 9.12
C TRP A 247 2.70 36.62 9.95
N ALA A 248 2.27 35.39 10.21
CA ALA A 248 1.06 35.13 11.00
C ALA A 248 1.20 35.63 12.44
N ARG A 249 2.36 35.43 13.09
CA ARG A 249 2.65 35.96 14.42
C ARG A 249 2.50 37.49 14.48
N SER A 250 3.05 38.19 13.48
CA SER A 250 3.00 39.65 13.45
C SER A 250 1.61 40.20 13.14
N HIS A 251 0.83 39.54 12.27
CA HIS A 251 -0.49 40.03 11.84
C HIS A 251 -1.63 39.64 12.77
N TYR A 252 -1.51 38.54 13.52
CA TYR A 252 -2.56 38.01 14.39
C TYR A 252 -2.12 37.91 15.86
N GLY A 253 -1.39 38.91 16.35
CA GLY A 253 -1.10 39.06 17.77
C GLY A 253 -0.40 37.88 18.43
N GLY A 254 0.61 37.29 17.75
CA GLY A 254 1.37 36.16 18.26
C GLY A 254 0.80 34.77 17.91
N LEU A 255 -0.10 34.68 16.94
CA LEU A 255 -0.73 33.43 16.54
C LEU A 255 0.30 32.37 16.10
N GLY A 256 0.28 31.22 16.78
CA GLY A 256 0.99 30.02 16.34
C GLY A 256 0.11 29.19 15.40
N ILE A 257 0.27 29.35 14.08
CA ILE A 257 -0.58 28.71 13.05
C ILE A 257 -0.44 27.17 12.96
N THR A 258 0.50 26.58 13.66
CA THR A 258 0.63 25.13 13.80
C THR A 258 -0.19 24.56 14.97
N SER A 259 -0.65 25.44 15.90
CA SER A 259 -1.45 25.04 17.05
C SER A 259 -2.95 25.02 16.73
N ASN A 260 -3.56 23.83 16.71
CA ASN A 260 -5.01 23.71 16.49
C ASN A 260 -5.83 24.54 17.48
N ILE A 261 -5.42 24.58 18.76
CA ILE A 261 -6.13 25.35 19.81
C ILE A 261 -6.10 26.85 19.51
N GLN A 262 -4.95 27.38 19.09
CA GLN A 262 -4.83 28.80 18.75
C GLN A 262 -5.59 29.13 17.47
N LEU A 263 -5.55 28.27 16.46
CA LEU A 263 -6.33 28.43 15.24
C LEU A 263 -7.83 28.43 15.49
N VAL A 264 -8.33 27.51 16.32
CA VAL A 264 -9.76 27.48 16.73
C VAL A 264 -10.16 28.82 17.34
N ARG A 265 -9.40 29.30 18.33
CA ARG A 265 -9.69 30.60 19.00
C ARG A 265 -9.65 31.78 18.02
N GLN A 266 -8.66 31.79 17.13
CA GLN A 266 -8.49 32.87 16.16
C GLN A 266 -9.64 32.93 15.16
N PHE A 267 -10.01 31.78 14.57
CA PHE A 267 -11.12 31.73 13.62
C PHE A 267 -12.46 32.08 14.29
N GLU A 268 -12.71 31.61 15.51
CA GLU A 268 -13.91 31.99 16.28
C GLU A 268 -13.94 33.48 16.59
N ALA A 269 -12.82 34.07 16.99
CA ALA A 269 -12.72 35.53 17.22
C ALA A 269 -13.00 36.36 15.96
N MET A 270 -12.71 35.81 14.76
CA MET A 270 -13.03 36.41 13.46
C MET A 270 -14.47 36.11 13.00
N GLY A 271 -15.28 35.43 13.81
CA GLY A 271 -16.66 35.06 13.47
C GLY A 271 -16.78 33.78 12.62
N GLY A 272 -15.71 33.01 12.48
CA GLY A 272 -15.72 31.73 11.76
C GLY A 272 -16.45 30.64 12.52
N ASN A 273 -17.34 29.92 11.84
CA ASN A 273 -18.05 28.76 12.38
C ASN A 273 -17.25 27.47 12.14
N ILE A 274 -16.83 26.79 13.21
CA ILE A 274 -16.07 25.52 13.14
C ILE A 274 -17.03 24.36 13.40
N THR A 275 -17.24 23.54 12.37
CA THR A 275 -18.11 22.36 12.37
C THR A 275 -17.34 21.05 12.51
N GLU A 276 -16.05 21.05 12.15
CA GLU A 276 -15.19 19.88 12.24
C GLU A 276 -14.71 19.60 13.65
N VAL A 277 -14.65 18.32 14.01
CA VAL A 277 -14.19 17.85 15.33
C VAL A 277 -13.16 16.73 15.19
N THR A 278 -12.29 16.60 16.20
CA THR A 278 -11.39 15.46 16.35
C THR A 278 -12.16 14.20 16.77
N ALA A 279 -11.50 13.03 16.73
CA ALA A 279 -12.07 11.80 17.25
C ALA A 279 -12.45 11.88 18.75
N SER A 280 -11.82 12.79 19.53
CA SER A 280 -12.16 13.07 20.93
C SER A 280 -13.26 14.13 21.10
N GLY A 281 -13.89 14.60 20.02
CA GLY A 281 -14.97 15.58 20.05
C GLY A 281 -14.53 17.04 20.22
N GLN A 282 -13.24 17.34 20.15
CA GLN A 282 -12.74 18.72 20.22
C GLN A 282 -12.81 19.38 18.83
N LYS A 283 -13.11 20.69 18.77
CA LYS A 283 -13.10 21.47 17.52
C LYS A 283 -11.75 21.36 16.81
N ALA A 284 -11.80 21.16 15.49
CA ALA A 284 -10.62 20.96 14.67
C ALA A 284 -10.61 21.88 13.43
N VAL A 285 -9.51 22.60 13.25
CA VAL A 285 -9.23 23.31 12.00
C VAL A 285 -8.42 22.38 11.09
N ASN A 286 -9.09 21.32 10.60
CA ASN A 286 -8.51 20.38 9.63
C ASN A 286 -8.60 20.93 8.19
N LYS A 287 -8.18 20.13 7.19
CA LYS A 287 -8.21 20.53 5.80
C LYS A 287 -9.62 20.87 5.32
N ASP A 288 -10.62 20.07 5.73
CA ASP A 288 -12.00 20.24 5.29
C ASP A 288 -12.58 21.53 5.86
N GLN A 289 -12.33 21.82 7.14
CA GLN A 289 -12.73 23.10 7.75
C GLN A 289 -12.07 24.31 7.07
N LEU A 290 -10.78 24.20 6.73
CA LEU A 290 -10.10 25.29 6.00
C LEU A 290 -10.67 25.50 4.60
N GLN A 291 -11.08 24.43 3.91
CA GLN A 291 -11.75 24.53 2.61
C GLN A 291 -13.14 25.18 2.72
N LEU A 292 -13.88 24.88 3.81
CA LEU A 292 -15.13 25.59 4.11
C LEU A 292 -14.89 27.09 4.33
N PHE A 293 -13.85 27.45 5.08
CA PHE A 293 -13.47 28.84 5.30
C PHE A 293 -13.04 29.54 4.00
N MET A 294 -12.32 28.86 3.12
CA MET A 294 -11.96 29.40 1.79
C MET A 294 -13.19 29.66 0.92
N ARG A 295 -14.27 28.87 1.05
CA ARG A 295 -15.49 29.00 0.26
C ARG A 295 -16.44 30.05 0.82
N ASP A 296 -16.69 30.01 2.13
CA ASP A 296 -17.82 30.71 2.77
C ASP A 296 -17.37 31.80 3.76
N GLY A 297 -16.06 31.92 4.06
CA GLY A 297 -15.53 32.88 5.03
C GLY A 297 -15.51 34.32 4.52
N THR A 298 -15.36 35.25 5.47
CA THR A 298 -15.01 36.65 5.12
C THR A 298 -13.63 36.71 4.46
N PRO A 299 -13.26 37.78 3.75
CA PRO A 299 -11.94 37.92 3.13
C PRO A 299 -10.79 37.68 4.11
N GLU A 300 -10.92 38.11 5.37
CA GLU A 300 -9.91 37.93 6.41
C GLU A 300 -9.81 36.44 6.83
N ILE A 301 -10.95 35.76 6.96
CA ILE A 301 -11.00 34.31 7.26
C ILE A 301 -10.39 33.52 6.11
N GLN A 302 -10.73 33.85 4.87
CA GLN A 302 -10.18 33.23 3.67
C GLN A 302 -8.65 33.40 3.60
N GLN A 303 -8.15 34.61 3.88
CA GLN A 303 -6.72 34.89 3.90
C GLN A 303 -5.98 34.03 4.94
N LEU A 304 -6.48 33.96 6.17
CA LEU A 304 -5.86 33.12 7.21
C LEU A 304 -5.93 31.63 6.83
N ALA A 305 -7.07 31.17 6.30
CA ALA A 305 -7.23 29.78 5.87
C ALA A 305 -6.25 29.40 4.75
N ASP A 306 -6.05 30.27 3.75
CA ASP A 306 -5.09 30.08 2.66
C ASP A 306 -3.66 29.96 3.18
N ILE A 307 -3.28 30.85 4.11
CA ILE A 307 -1.95 30.87 4.73
C ILE A 307 -1.69 29.59 5.51
N VAL A 308 -2.66 29.12 6.31
CA VAL A 308 -2.55 27.87 7.05
C VAL A 308 -2.41 26.67 6.11
N LEU A 309 -3.20 26.65 5.01
CA LEU A 309 -3.10 25.59 4.00
C LEU A 309 -1.72 25.58 3.32
N LYS A 310 -1.20 26.74 2.94
CA LYS A 310 0.13 26.87 2.32
C LYS A 310 1.26 26.44 3.25
N GLN A 311 1.21 26.88 4.52
CA GLN A 311 2.19 26.46 5.52
C GLN A 311 2.18 24.94 5.73
N ARG A 312 1.00 24.34 5.90
CA ARG A 312 0.87 22.88 6.08
C ARG A 312 1.34 22.11 4.85
N LYS A 313 1.09 22.64 3.65
CA LYS A 313 1.59 22.04 2.40
C LYS A 313 3.11 22.08 2.37
N ALA A 314 3.73 23.22 2.66
CA ALA A 314 5.19 23.38 2.68
C ALA A 314 5.84 22.43 3.71
N ASP A 315 5.30 22.41 4.94
CA ASP A 315 5.77 21.54 6.02
C ASP A 315 5.67 20.06 5.66
N LYS A 316 4.54 19.64 5.08
CA LYS A 316 4.36 18.26 4.61
C LYS A 316 5.37 17.90 3.52
N LEU A 317 5.57 18.76 2.51
CA LEU A 317 6.52 18.50 1.43
C LEU A 317 7.95 18.40 1.96
N ALA A 318 8.36 19.32 2.83
CA ALA A 318 9.69 19.33 3.42
C ALA A 318 9.93 18.09 4.29
N ASN A 319 9.06 17.86 5.30
CA ASN A 319 9.36 16.91 6.36
C ASN A 319 8.87 15.48 6.08
N THR A 320 7.83 15.29 5.24
CA THR A 320 7.36 13.94 4.89
C THR A 320 8.11 13.33 3.71
N TYR A 321 8.63 14.17 2.80
CA TYR A 321 9.28 13.66 1.60
C TYR A 321 10.76 14.04 1.54
N PHE A 322 11.11 15.31 1.37
CA PHE A 322 12.50 15.71 1.12
C PHE A 322 13.45 15.39 2.27
N LYS A 323 12.99 15.56 3.52
CA LYS A 323 13.77 15.14 4.69
C LYS A 323 14.10 13.65 4.63
N ASN A 324 13.11 12.81 4.38
CA ASN A 324 13.32 11.37 4.30
C ASN A 324 14.21 10.98 3.11
N PHE A 325 14.10 11.66 1.96
CA PHE A 325 15.00 11.42 0.83
C PHE A 325 16.46 11.73 1.17
N ILE A 326 16.69 12.76 2.00
CA ILE A 326 18.04 13.16 2.44
C ILE A 326 18.59 12.24 3.53
N GLU A 327 17.77 11.84 4.49
CA GLU A 327 18.20 11.09 5.69
C GLU A 327 18.23 9.57 5.46
N ASP A 328 17.24 9.02 4.73
CA ASP A 328 17.02 7.57 4.61
C ASP A 328 17.54 6.97 3.29
N ASN A 329 18.20 7.76 2.43
CA ASN A 329 18.71 7.22 1.18
C ASN A 329 19.93 6.31 1.38
N VAL A 330 20.04 5.32 0.50
CA VAL A 330 21.21 4.44 0.37
C VAL A 330 21.85 4.70 -0.99
N ASN A 331 23.01 5.35 -1.00
CA ASN A 331 23.72 5.71 -2.23
C ASN A 331 22.87 6.46 -3.27
N GLY A 332 21.96 7.33 -2.80
CA GLY A 332 21.04 8.10 -3.64
C GLY A 332 19.76 7.36 -4.03
N PHE A 333 19.49 6.19 -3.47
CA PHE A 333 18.23 5.45 -3.66
C PHE A 333 17.41 5.46 -2.37
N VAL A 334 16.11 5.63 -2.49
CA VAL A 334 15.14 5.36 -1.43
C VAL A 334 14.47 4.02 -1.70
N HIS A 335 14.20 3.27 -0.64
CA HIS A 335 13.61 1.93 -0.71
C HIS A 335 12.25 1.90 0.00
N PRO A 336 11.15 2.32 -0.68
CA PRO A 336 9.83 2.39 -0.06
C PRO A 336 9.37 1.01 0.39
N SER A 337 8.72 0.95 1.56
CA SER A 337 8.09 -0.27 2.03
C SER A 337 6.65 -0.37 1.53
N VAL A 338 6.32 -1.45 0.83
CA VAL A 338 5.03 -1.67 0.19
C VAL A 338 4.30 -2.86 0.81
N LYS A 339 3.15 -2.61 1.40
CA LYS A 339 2.23 -3.67 1.83
C LYS A 339 1.27 -3.99 0.71
N THR A 340 1.27 -5.22 0.20
CA THR A 340 0.40 -5.63 -0.91
C THR A 340 -1.08 -5.59 -0.55
N MET A 341 -1.42 -5.79 0.73
CA MET A 341 -2.77 -5.69 1.27
C MET A 341 -2.87 -4.62 2.36
N GLY A 342 -2.41 -3.40 2.07
CA GLY A 342 -2.36 -2.31 3.04
C GLY A 342 -3.72 -1.68 3.36
N ALA A 343 -4.71 -1.85 2.51
CA ALA A 343 -6.07 -1.35 2.69
C ALA A 343 -7.07 -2.51 2.79
N ARG A 344 -8.23 -2.27 3.43
CA ARG A 344 -9.35 -3.21 3.55
C ARG A 344 -9.84 -3.75 2.19
N THR A 345 -9.72 -2.94 1.14
CA THR A 345 -10.05 -3.30 -0.24
C THR A 345 -8.97 -4.13 -0.95
N GLY A 346 -7.86 -4.46 -0.29
CA GLY A 346 -6.73 -5.16 -0.92
C GLY A 346 -5.81 -4.25 -1.74
N ARG A 347 -6.03 -2.93 -1.74
CA ARG A 347 -5.07 -1.98 -2.33
C ARG A 347 -3.75 -2.00 -1.58
N MET A 348 -2.66 -1.77 -2.30
CA MET A 348 -1.35 -1.61 -1.72
C MET A 348 -1.26 -0.32 -0.92
N SER A 349 -0.40 -0.29 0.08
CA SER A 349 0.01 0.94 0.76
C SER A 349 1.52 1.05 0.79
N ILE A 350 2.02 2.29 0.69
CA ILE A 350 3.44 2.60 0.62
C ILE A 350 3.81 3.50 1.79
N THR A 351 4.89 3.13 2.46
CA THR A 351 5.45 3.91 3.57
C THR A 351 6.96 4.02 3.42
N ALA A 352 7.57 4.93 4.11
CA ALA A 352 9.03 5.13 4.17
C ALA A 352 9.73 5.26 2.80
N PRO A 353 9.39 6.24 1.94
CA PRO A 353 8.44 7.35 2.14
C PRO A 353 7.01 7.03 1.68
N ALA A 354 6.02 7.81 2.17
CA ALA A 354 4.59 7.60 1.93
C ALA A 354 4.14 8.11 0.54
N LEU A 355 4.62 7.52 -0.55
CA LEU A 355 4.45 8.01 -1.92
C LEU A 355 3.00 8.02 -2.42
N GLN A 356 2.11 7.23 -1.83
CA GLN A 356 0.69 7.28 -2.17
C GLN A 356 -0.03 8.56 -1.69
N THR A 357 0.59 9.37 -0.83
CA THR A 357 0.01 10.61 -0.33
C THR A 357 0.53 11.86 -1.05
N LEU A 358 1.17 11.67 -2.23
CA LEU A 358 1.64 12.77 -3.07
C LEU A 358 0.48 13.68 -3.49
N PRO A 359 0.65 15.02 -3.42
CA PRO A 359 -0.40 15.94 -3.82
C PRO A 359 -0.75 15.78 -5.31
N LYS A 360 -2.05 15.77 -5.61
CA LYS A 360 -2.51 15.83 -7.01
C LYS A 360 -2.21 17.21 -7.60
N GLY A 361 -1.71 17.25 -8.83
CA GLY A 361 -1.39 18.49 -9.55
C GLY A 361 -0.18 19.25 -9.00
N ASP A 362 0.66 18.60 -8.20
CA ASP A 362 1.95 19.13 -7.74
C ASP A 362 3.04 18.10 -8.05
N ASP A 363 3.92 18.45 -8.95
CA ASP A 363 5.03 17.63 -9.43
C ASP A 363 6.31 17.78 -8.60
N THR A 364 6.33 18.73 -7.64
CA THR A 364 7.54 19.11 -6.87
C THR A 364 8.27 17.89 -6.28
N VAL A 365 7.54 16.95 -5.66
CA VAL A 365 8.16 15.75 -5.08
C VAL A 365 8.54 14.75 -6.18
N ARG A 366 7.70 14.60 -7.22
CA ARG A 366 7.96 13.66 -8.31
C ARG A 366 9.20 14.02 -9.12
N ARG A 367 9.53 15.31 -9.26
CA ARG A 367 10.77 15.78 -9.90
C ARG A 367 12.05 15.37 -9.17
N ALA A 368 11.96 14.95 -7.91
CA ALA A 368 13.11 14.37 -7.21
C ALA A 368 13.47 12.97 -7.72
N PHE A 369 12.54 12.24 -8.34
CA PHE A 369 12.79 10.90 -8.85
C PHE A 369 13.35 10.97 -10.26
N ILE A 370 14.57 10.48 -10.41
CA ILE A 370 15.39 10.53 -11.62
C ILE A 370 15.76 9.11 -12.06
N PRO A 371 16.17 8.90 -13.33
CA PRO A 371 16.69 7.61 -13.79
C PRO A 371 17.87 7.13 -12.95
N LYS A 372 18.03 5.81 -12.84
CA LYS A 372 19.11 5.20 -12.03
C LYS A 372 20.50 5.61 -12.49
N ASP A 373 20.68 5.95 -13.75
CA ASP A 373 21.91 6.49 -14.34
C ASP A 373 21.59 7.22 -15.68
N LYS A 374 22.64 7.73 -16.36
CA LYS A 374 22.53 8.49 -17.61
C LYS A 374 22.02 7.67 -18.82
N ASP A 375 22.15 6.36 -18.76
CA ASP A 375 21.79 5.44 -19.86
C ASP A 375 20.33 4.93 -19.71
N HIS A 376 19.61 5.43 -18.69
CA HIS A 376 18.22 5.10 -18.42
C HIS A 376 17.30 6.33 -18.50
N VAL A 377 16.03 6.06 -18.60
CA VAL A 377 14.92 7.04 -18.58
C VAL A 377 13.81 6.54 -17.68
N ILE A 378 12.99 7.44 -17.20
CA ILE A 378 11.74 7.09 -16.49
C ILE A 378 10.65 6.79 -17.53
N VAL A 379 9.96 5.69 -17.33
CA VAL A 379 8.71 5.33 -18.01
C VAL A 379 7.64 5.14 -16.94
N THR A 380 6.43 5.61 -17.21
CA THR A 380 5.29 5.41 -16.31
C THR A 380 4.11 4.82 -17.08
N SER A 381 3.30 4.03 -16.38
CA SER A 381 2.02 3.57 -16.92
C SER A 381 0.94 3.65 -15.85
N ASP A 382 -0.21 4.21 -16.19
CA ASP A 382 -1.35 4.46 -15.31
C ASP A 382 -2.63 3.86 -15.92
N LEU A 383 -3.44 3.16 -15.12
CA LEU A 383 -4.68 2.57 -15.60
C LEU A 383 -5.73 3.66 -15.88
N ASP A 384 -6.27 3.67 -17.08
CA ASP A 384 -7.25 4.66 -17.54
C ASP A 384 -8.58 4.51 -16.81
N GLN A 385 -8.85 5.36 -15.80
CA GLN A 385 -10.13 5.42 -15.10
C GLN A 385 -10.64 4.04 -14.65
N VAL A 386 -9.74 3.19 -14.18
CA VAL A 386 -9.99 1.75 -13.92
C VAL A 386 -11.23 1.48 -13.08
N GLU A 387 -11.47 2.28 -12.03
CA GLU A 387 -12.65 2.13 -11.19
C GLU A 387 -13.96 2.40 -11.95
N PHE A 388 -13.97 3.40 -12.82
CA PHE A 388 -15.16 3.73 -13.60
C PHE A 388 -15.42 2.70 -14.71
N ARG A 389 -14.38 2.26 -15.44
CA ARG A 389 -14.46 1.20 -16.44
C ARG A 389 -14.96 -0.09 -15.81
N MET A 390 -14.42 -0.47 -14.67
CA MET A 390 -14.81 -1.65 -13.92
C MET A 390 -16.26 -1.56 -13.41
N PHE A 391 -16.64 -0.45 -12.80
CA PHE A 391 -18.03 -0.25 -12.33
C PHE A 391 -19.02 -0.33 -13.49
N SER A 392 -18.72 0.32 -14.61
CA SER A 392 -19.56 0.29 -15.81
C SER A 392 -19.64 -1.13 -16.39
N SER A 393 -18.53 -1.85 -16.45
CA SER A 393 -18.49 -3.24 -16.91
C SER A 393 -19.31 -4.17 -16.01
N LEU A 394 -19.17 -4.05 -14.69
CA LEU A 394 -19.92 -4.85 -13.71
C LEU A 394 -21.42 -4.51 -13.71
N SER A 395 -21.79 -3.26 -13.98
CA SER A 395 -23.19 -2.84 -14.06
C SER A 395 -23.94 -3.42 -15.26
N GLN A 396 -23.22 -3.90 -16.29
CA GLN A 396 -23.76 -4.39 -17.56
C GLN A 396 -24.73 -3.40 -18.23
N ASP A 397 -24.57 -2.10 -17.97
CA ASP A 397 -25.40 -1.07 -18.61
C ASP A 397 -25.02 -0.93 -20.09
N PRO A 398 -25.94 -1.23 -21.02
CA PRO A 398 -25.61 -1.27 -22.44
C PRO A 398 -25.25 0.14 -22.98
N ASN A 399 -25.83 1.19 -22.42
CA ASN A 399 -25.57 2.56 -22.86
C ASN A 399 -24.17 3.02 -22.41
N LEU A 400 -23.75 2.66 -21.19
CA LEU A 400 -22.39 2.93 -20.72
C LEU A 400 -21.35 2.14 -21.51
N ILE A 401 -21.60 0.86 -21.76
CA ILE A 401 -20.69 0.02 -22.55
C ILE A 401 -20.52 0.61 -23.95
N ALA A 402 -21.62 0.99 -24.62
CA ALA A 402 -21.57 1.61 -25.95
C ALA A 402 -20.79 2.94 -25.93
N LEU A 403 -20.97 3.77 -24.90
CA LEU A 403 -20.26 5.04 -24.74
C LEU A 403 -18.75 4.86 -24.53
N PHE A 404 -18.33 3.89 -23.71
CA PHE A 404 -16.92 3.58 -23.55
C PHE A 404 -16.29 3.07 -24.84
N ASN A 405 -16.98 2.18 -25.55
CA ASN A 405 -16.51 1.68 -26.84
C ASN A 405 -16.37 2.82 -27.87
N LEU A 406 -17.31 3.77 -27.88
CA LEU A 406 -17.21 4.97 -28.72
C LEU A 406 -16.02 5.86 -28.31
N ALA A 407 -15.86 6.11 -27.02
CA ALA A 407 -14.77 6.93 -26.50
C ALA A 407 -13.40 6.33 -26.84
N ASP A 408 -13.24 5.01 -26.65
CA ASP A 408 -12.00 4.31 -26.97
C ASP A 408 -11.70 4.30 -28.48
N ALA A 409 -12.73 4.10 -29.32
CA ALA A 409 -12.59 4.10 -30.79
C ALA A 409 -12.25 5.49 -31.36
N THR A 410 -12.70 6.56 -30.70
CA THR A 410 -12.50 7.94 -31.17
C THR A 410 -11.36 8.68 -30.44
N GLY A 411 -10.75 8.07 -29.41
CA GLY A 411 -9.80 8.72 -28.53
C GLY A 411 -10.44 9.82 -27.67
N SER A 412 -11.75 9.80 -27.48
CA SER A 412 -12.49 10.77 -26.68
C SER A 412 -12.47 10.39 -25.18
N ASP A 413 -12.86 11.36 -24.34
CA ASP A 413 -12.95 11.15 -22.90
C ASP A 413 -14.36 10.68 -22.51
N PRO A 414 -14.54 9.53 -21.83
CA PRO A 414 -15.86 9.01 -21.47
C PRO A 414 -16.75 9.98 -20.69
N PHE A 415 -16.16 10.79 -19.79
CA PHE A 415 -16.94 11.79 -19.05
C PHE A 415 -17.47 12.92 -19.95
N THR A 416 -16.75 13.24 -21.02
CA THR A 416 -17.18 14.20 -22.03
C THR A 416 -18.32 13.62 -22.87
N GLU A 417 -18.21 12.36 -23.28
CA GLU A 417 -19.27 11.69 -24.04
C GLU A 417 -20.57 11.56 -23.22
N ILE A 418 -20.46 11.17 -21.95
CA ILE A 418 -21.61 11.15 -21.04
C ILE A 418 -22.20 12.56 -20.87
N GLY A 419 -21.34 13.58 -20.76
CA GLY A 419 -21.79 14.97 -20.69
C GLY A 419 -22.56 15.41 -21.94
N ARG A 420 -22.07 15.06 -23.13
CA ARG A 420 -22.78 15.32 -24.40
C ARG A 420 -24.18 14.69 -24.40
N GLU A 421 -24.31 13.46 -23.93
CA GLU A 421 -25.60 12.78 -23.82
C GLU A 421 -26.53 13.44 -22.78
N ILE A 422 -26.03 13.69 -21.56
CA ILE A 422 -26.83 14.23 -20.45
C ILE A 422 -27.31 15.67 -20.75
N TYR A 423 -26.45 16.51 -21.33
CA TYR A 423 -26.76 17.90 -21.65
C TYR A 423 -27.31 18.08 -23.06
N GLN A 424 -27.41 17.01 -23.85
CA GLN A 424 -27.82 17.06 -25.28
C GLN A 424 -27.00 18.09 -26.07
N ASP A 425 -25.70 18.16 -25.80
CA ASP A 425 -24.75 19.10 -26.38
C ASP A 425 -23.59 18.39 -27.05
N PRO A 426 -23.68 18.04 -28.34
CA PRO A 426 -22.62 17.31 -29.03
C PRO A 426 -21.32 18.14 -29.20
N THR A 427 -21.36 19.44 -28.93
CA THR A 427 -20.19 20.34 -29.05
C THR A 427 -19.36 20.41 -27.76
N MET A 428 -19.82 19.80 -26.67
CA MET A 428 -19.14 19.81 -25.38
C MET A 428 -17.70 19.30 -25.51
N GLN A 429 -16.75 20.03 -24.95
CA GLN A 429 -15.32 19.72 -24.97
C GLN A 429 -14.82 19.21 -23.62
N ARG A 430 -13.66 18.56 -23.61
CA ARG A 430 -13.00 18.05 -22.41
C ARG A 430 -12.73 19.15 -21.36
N SER A 431 -12.53 20.39 -21.77
CA SER A 431 -12.33 21.57 -20.91
C SER A 431 -13.60 22.13 -20.27
N ASP A 432 -14.78 21.65 -20.66
CA ASP A 432 -16.06 22.16 -20.15
C ASP A 432 -16.23 21.82 -18.67
N LYS A 433 -16.60 22.81 -17.85
CA LYS A 433 -16.82 22.67 -16.41
C LYS A 433 -17.93 21.68 -16.07
N ARG A 434 -18.93 21.49 -16.94
CA ARG A 434 -20.01 20.51 -16.79
C ARG A 434 -19.50 19.08 -16.70
N ARG A 435 -18.35 18.79 -17.32
CA ARG A 435 -17.66 17.49 -17.19
C ARG A 435 -17.32 17.15 -15.73
N ASN A 436 -16.99 18.15 -14.92
CA ASN A 436 -16.70 17.92 -13.49
C ASN A 436 -17.95 17.51 -12.70
N LEU A 437 -19.13 17.98 -13.12
CA LEU A 437 -20.41 17.54 -12.54
C LEU A 437 -20.67 16.07 -12.86
N ILE A 438 -20.45 15.65 -14.10
CA ILE A 438 -20.54 14.24 -14.50
C ILE A 438 -19.60 13.36 -13.66
N LYS A 439 -18.33 13.78 -13.52
CA LYS A 439 -17.39 13.10 -12.61
C LYS A 439 -17.92 13.04 -11.18
N GLY A 440 -18.46 14.14 -10.67
CA GLY A 440 -19.03 14.23 -9.33
C GLY A 440 -20.16 13.22 -9.11
N VAL A 441 -21.07 13.07 -10.08
CA VAL A 441 -22.15 12.08 -10.03
C VAL A 441 -21.59 10.66 -10.02
N ILE A 442 -20.72 10.32 -10.97
CA ILE A 442 -20.19 8.94 -11.12
C ILE A 442 -19.40 8.51 -9.91
N TYR A 443 -18.43 9.31 -9.47
CA TYR A 443 -17.64 8.98 -8.27
C TYR A 443 -18.47 9.09 -6.99
N GLY A 444 -19.45 10.02 -6.95
CA GLY A 444 -20.41 10.06 -5.85
C GLY A 444 -21.19 8.76 -5.71
N ARG A 445 -21.68 8.22 -6.83
CA ARG A 445 -22.33 6.90 -6.86
C ARG A 445 -21.38 5.80 -6.39
N LEU A 446 -20.18 5.75 -6.96
CA LEU A 446 -19.18 4.75 -6.63
C LEU A 446 -18.80 4.78 -5.13
N TYR A 447 -18.70 5.96 -4.53
CA TYR A 447 -18.30 6.13 -3.12
C TYR A 447 -19.48 6.25 -2.15
N GLY A 448 -20.73 6.09 -2.61
CA GLY A 448 -21.92 6.17 -1.78
C GLY A 448 -22.20 7.58 -1.25
N ALA A 449 -21.68 8.61 -1.91
CA ALA A 449 -21.96 9.99 -1.53
C ALA A 449 -23.33 10.43 -2.04
N GLY A 450 -24.22 10.89 -1.14
CA GLY A 450 -25.51 11.48 -1.51
C GLY A 450 -25.35 12.80 -2.28
N VAL A 451 -26.40 13.20 -3.00
CA VAL A 451 -26.45 14.43 -3.81
C VAL A 451 -25.98 15.70 -3.04
N PRO A 452 -26.33 15.91 -1.75
CA PRO A 452 -25.84 17.08 -1.00
C PRO A 452 -24.30 17.12 -0.92
N LYS A 453 -23.66 15.99 -0.63
CA LYS A 453 -22.18 15.90 -0.57
C LYS A 453 -21.54 16.03 -1.94
N GLN A 454 -22.14 15.48 -2.97
CA GLN A 454 -21.69 15.65 -4.36
C GLN A 454 -21.73 17.13 -4.78
N ALA A 455 -22.80 17.84 -4.45
CA ALA A 455 -22.97 19.27 -4.73
C ALA A 455 -21.89 20.13 -4.05
N ILE A 456 -21.62 19.87 -2.77
CA ILE A 456 -20.54 20.52 -2.01
C ILE A 456 -19.19 20.29 -2.68
N THR A 457 -18.89 19.05 -3.03
CA THR A 457 -17.60 18.66 -3.65
C THR A 457 -17.42 19.31 -5.03
N ALA A 458 -18.50 19.42 -5.80
CA ALA A 458 -18.49 20.04 -7.14
C ALA A 458 -18.59 21.58 -7.11
N GLY A 459 -18.88 22.18 -5.95
CA GLY A 459 -19.02 23.62 -5.80
C GLY A 459 -20.27 24.20 -6.50
N VAL A 460 -21.36 23.42 -6.56
CA VAL A 460 -22.61 23.82 -7.23
C VAL A 460 -23.81 23.71 -6.30
N PRO A 461 -24.95 24.40 -6.60
CA PRO A 461 -26.20 24.23 -5.85
C PRO A 461 -26.72 22.79 -5.91
N GLU A 462 -27.30 22.30 -4.82
CA GLU A 462 -27.84 20.94 -4.71
C GLU A 462 -28.88 20.63 -5.82
N GLY A 463 -29.75 21.58 -6.14
CA GLY A 463 -30.74 21.42 -7.20
C GLY A 463 -30.14 21.15 -8.58
N GLN A 464 -29.00 21.79 -8.89
CA GLN A 464 -28.27 21.54 -10.13
C GLN A 464 -27.66 20.13 -10.13
N MET A 465 -27.02 19.74 -9.03
CA MET A 465 -26.44 18.39 -8.90
C MET A 465 -27.50 17.31 -8.98
N ARG A 466 -28.67 17.53 -8.36
CA ARG A 466 -29.82 16.61 -8.41
C ARG A 466 -30.31 16.42 -9.82
N ALA A 467 -30.52 17.51 -10.58
CA ALA A 467 -30.96 17.43 -11.97
C ALA A 467 -30.01 16.60 -12.86
N VAL A 468 -28.68 16.78 -12.68
CA VAL A 468 -27.68 15.98 -13.41
C VAL A 468 -27.70 14.51 -12.95
N SER A 469 -27.84 14.24 -11.66
CA SER A 469 -27.92 12.90 -11.11
C SER A 469 -29.15 12.14 -11.61
N ASP A 470 -30.32 12.79 -11.64
CA ASP A 470 -31.58 12.20 -12.10
C ASP A 470 -31.52 11.89 -13.61
N ALA A 471 -30.99 12.82 -14.41
CA ALA A 471 -30.77 12.61 -15.85
C ALA A 471 -29.80 11.46 -16.12
N PHE A 472 -28.75 11.33 -15.28
CA PHE A 472 -27.80 10.22 -15.36
C PHE A 472 -28.50 8.86 -15.07
N ASP A 473 -29.32 8.78 -14.03
CA ASP A 473 -30.02 7.54 -13.65
C ASP A 473 -31.05 7.11 -14.72
N ILE A 474 -31.71 8.08 -15.36
CA ILE A 474 -32.63 7.80 -16.47
C ILE A 474 -31.87 7.21 -17.67
N ARG A 475 -30.69 7.76 -17.96
CA ARG A 475 -29.90 7.38 -19.13
C ARG A 475 -29.11 6.08 -18.90
N PHE A 476 -28.63 5.84 -17.66
CA PHE A 476 -27.76 4.73 -17.27
C PHE A 476 -28.32 3.96 -16.05
N PRO A 477 -29.50 3.33 -16.16
CA PRO A 477 -30.17 2.70 -15.02
C PRO A 477 -29.42 1.49 -14.47
N GLY A 478 -28.58 0.83 -15.27
CA GLY A 478 -27.81 -0.36 -14.87
C GLY A 478 -26.90 -0.10 -13.68
N MET A 479 -26.33 1.10 -13.56
CA MET A 479 -25.48 1.42 -12.41
C MET A 479 -26.25 1.43 -11.08
N ALA A 480 -27.43 2.06 -11.04
CA ALA A 480 -28.26 2.10 -9.84
C ALA A 480 -28.79 0.70 -9.48
N MET A 481 -29.16 -0.10 -10.49
CA MET A 481 -29.58 -1.50 -10.30
C MET A 481 -28.45 -2.34 -9.71
N PHE A 482 -27.24 -2.22 -10.24
CA PHE A 482 -26.08 -2.96 -9.74
C PHE A 482 -25.73 -2.57 -8.29
N GLN A 483 -25.74 -1.27 -7.95
CA GLN A 483 -25.56 -0.82 -6.57
C GLN A 483 -26.55 -1.50 -5.63
N LYS A 484 -27.83 -1.46 -5.97
CA LYS A 484 -28.87 -2.11 -5.16
C LYS A 484 -28.65 -3.62 -5.01
N GLN A 485 -28.28 -4.32 -6.07
CA GLN A 485 -27.96 -5.75 -6.02
C GLN A 485 -26.83 -6.05 -5.03
N VAL A 486 -25.75 -5.27 -5.07
CA VAL A 486 -24.61 -5.43 -4.16
C VAL A 486 -25.01 -5.15 -2.71
N GLU A 487 -25.79 -4.10 -2.47
CA GLU A 487 -26.32 -3.78 -1.13
C GLU A 487 -27.23 -4.88 -0.61
N ASP A 488 -28.14 -5.41 -1.44
CA ASP A 488 -29.05 -6.51 -1.09
C ASP A 488 -28.27 -7.79 -0.73
N VAL A 489 -27.18 -8.08 -1.43
CA VAL A 489 -26.28 -9.21 -1.11
C VAL A 489 -25.60 -8.96 0.25
N GLY A 490 -25.06 -7.77 0.47
CA GLY A 490 -24.43 -7.40 1.73
C GLY A 490 -25.37 -7.49 2.92
N MET A 491 -26.59 -6.98 2.77
CA MET A 491 -27.63 -7.03 3.82
C MET A 491 -28.09 -8.46 4.13
N ARG A 492 -28.21 -9.33 3.10
CA ARG A 492 -28.54 -10.75 3.33
C ARG A 492 -27.46 -11.46 4.14
N ARG A 493 -26.18 -11.23 3.79
CA ARG A 493 -25.03 -11.81 4.51
C ARG A 493 -24.94 -11.27 5.93
N LEU A 494 -25.15 -9.97 6.13
CA LEU A 494 -25.17 -9.35 7.45
C LEU A 494 -26.22 -10.01 8.36
N ARG A 495 -27.44 -10.25 7.84
CA ARG A 495 -28.51 -10.90 8.61
C ARG A 495 -28.25 -12.39 8.87
N ALA A 496 -27.63 -13.10 7.93
CA ALA A 496 -27.41 -14.54 8.03
C ALA A 496 -26.14 -14.91 8.79
N GLU A 497 -25.07 -14.13 8.65
CA GLU A 497 -23.71 -14.44 9.11
C GLU A 497 -23.16 -13.41 10.12
N GLY A 498 -23.91 -12.33 10.41
CA GLY A 498 -23.46 -11.25 11.28
C GLY A 498 -22.43 -10.30 10.65
N GLN A 499 -22.11 -10.48 9.36
CA GLN A 499 -21.14 -9.66 8.65
C GLN A 499 -21.58 -9.38 7.21
N GLY A 500 -21.70 -8.10 6.84
CA GLY A 500 -21.89 -7.68 5.46
C GLY A 500 -20.58 -7.75 4.67
N TYR A 501 -20.59 -8.40 3.51
CA TYR A 501 -19.39 -8.48 2.66
C TYR A 501 -19.73 -8.78 1.19
N VAL A 502 -18.76 -8.53 0.32
CA VAL A 502 -18.73 -9.01 -1.08
C VAL A 502 -17.44 -9.79 -1.33
N ASN A 503 -17.42 -10.56 -2.40
CA ASN A 503 -16.20 -11.24 -2.85
C ASN A 503 -15.79 -10.69 -4.22
N THR A 504 -14.48 -10.51 -4.43
CA THR A 504 -13.90 -10.30 -5.75
C THR A 504 -13.92 -11.58 -6.56
N TRP A 505 -13.50 -11.55 -7.83
CA TRP A 505 -13.45 -12.76 -8.67
C TRP A 505 -12.38 -13.77 -8.23
N THR A 506 -11.33 -13.36 -7.52
CA THR A 506 -10.35 -14.29 -6.92
C THR A 506 -10.85 -14.95 -5.65
N GLY A 507 -12.05 -14.61 -5.18
CA GLY A 507 -12.63 -15.11 -3.94
C GLY A 507 -12.26 -14.28 -2.69
N ARG A 508 -11.49 -13.20 -2.83
CA ARG A 508 -11.16 -12.31 -1.70
C ARG A 508 -12.43 -11.75 -1.07
N ARG A 509 -12.55 -11.90 0.24
CA ARG A 509 -13.66 -11.36 1.03
C ARG A 509 -13.38 -9.90 1.40
N LEU A 510 -14.34 -9.02 1.11
CA LEU A 510 -14.30 -7.58 1.42
C LEU A 510 -15.44 -7.23 2.38
N PRO A 511 -15.19 -7.22 3.70
CA PRO A 511 -16.21 -6.92 4.70
C PRO A 511 -16.42 -5.42 4.88
N CYS A 512 -17.67 -5.01 5.20
CA CYS A 512 -18.02 -3.65 5.58
C CYS A 512 -18.38 -3.54 7.07
N ASP A 513 -18.42 -2.32 7.58
CA ASP A 513 -19.01 -2.04 8.89
C ASP A 513 -20.54 -2.23 8.81
N GLU A 514 -21.18 -2.62 9.92
CA GLU A 514 -22.61 -3.01 9.95
C GLU A 514 -23.55 -1.93 9.43
N ASP A 515 -23.25 -0.66 9.75
CA ASP A 515 -24.03 0.52 9.36
C ASP A 515 -23.66 1.07 7.96
N ARG A 516 -22.70 0.41 7.25
CA ARG A 516 -22.11 0.92 6.01
C ARG A 516 -22.18 -0.05 4.83
N VAL A 517 -23.22 -0.83 4.74
CA VAL A 517 -23.38 -1.82 3.65
C VAL A 517 -23.32 -1.16 2.26
N TYR A 518 -23.73 0.09 2.13
CA TYR A 518 -23.63 0.87 0.89
C TYR A 518 -22.18 1.02 0.38
N THR A 519 -21.16 0.85 1.26
CA THR A 519 -19.75 0.93 0.85
C THR A 519 -19.27 -0.29 0.08
N LEU A 520 -20.02 -1.38 0.07
CA LEU A 520 -19.62 -2.64 -0.57
C LEU A 520 -19.43 -2.51 -2.09
N VAL A 521 -20.20 -1.64 -2.75
CA VAL A 521 -20.00 -1.35 -4.18
C VAL A 521 -18.59 -0.78 -4.40
N ASN A 522 -18.22 0.22 -3.61
CA ASN A 522 -16.91 0.80 -3.67
C ASN A 522 -15.81 -0.24 -3.36
N TYR A 523 -16.02 -1.07 -2.35
CA TYR A 523 -15.06 -2.12 -1.98
C TYR A 523 -14.87 -3.13 -3.09
N LEU A 524 -15.97 -3.57 -3.76
CA LEU A 524 -15.90 -4.49 -4.88
C LEU A 524 -15.11 -3.91 -6.05
N VAL A 525 -15.40 -2.65 -6.43
CA VAL A 525 -14.73 -1.98 -7.55
C VAL A 525 -13.25 -1.68 -7.21
N GLN A 526 -12.97 -1.15 -6.02
CA GLN A 526 -11.59 -0.87 -5.61
C GLN A 526 -10.76 -2.15 -5.43
N GLY A 527 -11.37 -3.19 -4.84
CA GLY A 527 -10.69 -4.47 -4.65
C GLY A 527 -10.41 -5.14 -5.98
N GLY A 528 -11.39 -5.09 -6.88
CA GLY A 528 -11.23 -5.56 -8.24
C GLY A 528 -10.12 -4.82 -9.00
N ALA A 529 -10.08 -3.50 -8.93
CA ALA A 529 -9.03 -2.70 -9.56
C ALA A 529 -7.64 -3.05 -8.97
N ALA A 530 -7.56 -3.29 -7.67
CA ALA A 530 -6.31 -3.72 -7.04
C ALA A 530 -5.84 -5.10 -7.52
N GLU A 531 -6.77 -6.05 -7.72
CA GLU A 531 -6.44 -7.37 -8.26
C GLU A 531 -6.01 -7.31 -9.74
N VAL A 532 -6.66 -6.48 -10.57
CA VAL A 532 -6.22 -6.23 -11.96
C VAL A 532 -4.82 -5.63 -11.98
N PHE A 533 -4.56 -4.61 -11.16
CA PHE A 533 -3.25 -4.00 -11.10
C PHE A 533 -2.16 -4.99 -10.69
N LYS A 534 -2.41 -5.84 -9.68
CA LYS A 534 -1.50 -6.91 -9.27
C LYS A 534 -1.28 -7.94 -10.37
N SER A 535 -2.35 -8.35 -11.07
CA SER A 535 -2.23 -9.24 -12.23
C SER A 535 -1.37 -8.63 -13.34
N ASN A 536 -1.46 -7.31 -13.55
CA ASN A 536 -0.64 -6.62 -14.52
C ASN A 536 0.84 -6.54 -14.07
N LEU A 537 1.13 -6.37 -12.77
CA LEU A 537 2.50 -6.48 -12.26
C LEU A 537 3.10 -7.87 -12.49
N ILE A 538 2.29 -8.92 -12.35
CA ILE A 538 2.72 -10.30 -12.63
C ILE A 538 3.00 -10.50 -14.13
N LYS A 539 2.21 -9.89 -15.02
CA LYS A 539 2.50 -9.91 -16.47
C LYS A 539 3.83 -9.20 -16.80
N LEU A 540 4.13 -8.10 -16.10
CA LEU A 540 5.43 -7.42 -16.25
C LEU A 540 6.60 -8.31 -15.78
N ASP A 541 6.42 -9.08 -14.69
CA ASP A 541 7.40 -10.09 -14.25
C ASP A 541 7.58 -11.20 -15.30
N GLN A 542 6.50 -11.68 -15.88
CA GLN A 542 6.52 -12.70 -16.95
C GLN A 542 7.14 -12.20 -18.26
N ALA A 543 7.17 -10.88 -18.45
CA ALA A 543 7.83 -10.21 -19.58
C ALA A 543 9.27 -9.78 -19.25
N ASP A 544 9.86 -10.30 -18.16
CA ASP A 544 11.23 -10.03 -17.70
C ASP A 544 11.52 -8.55 -17.39
N LEU A 545 10.49 -7.76 -17.04
CA LEU A 545 10.66 -6.34 -16.74
C LEU A 545 10.83 -6.03 -15.24
N THR A 546 10.86 -7.03 -14.36
CA THR A 546 10.86 -6.84 -12.89
C THR A 546 12.05 -5.99 -12.42
N GLU A 547 13.23 -6.15 -13.03
CA GLU A 547 14.44 -5.39 -12.68
C GLU A 547 14.35 -3.90 -13.06
N LEU A 548 13.41 -3.54 -13.91
CA LEU A 548 13.16 -2.16 -14.31
C LEU A 548 12.12 -1.47 -13.39
N LEU A 549 11.31 -2.24 -12.66
CA LEU A 549 10.24 -1.71 -11.85
C LEU A 549 10.79 -0.97 -10.62
N ILE A 550 10.25 0.22 -10.33
CA ILE A 550 10.68 1.08 -9.22
C ILE A 550 9.65 1.09 -8.10
N VAL A 551 8.43 1.55 -8.38
CA VAL A 551 7.41 1.75 -7.36
C VAL A 551 6.00 1.72 -7.96
N PRO A 552 5.04 1.05 -7.30
CA PRO A 552 3.63 1.08 -7.66
C PRO A 552 2.92 2.17 -6.86
N VAL A 553 2.36 3.20 -7.50
CA VAL A 553 1.64 4.29 -6.80
C VAL A 553 0.18 4.32 -7.25
N HIS A 554 -0.75 3.89 -6.40
CA HIS A 554 -2.16 3.68 -6.73
C HIS A 554 -2.35 2.64 -7.83
N ASP A 555 -2.67 3.09 -9.03
CA ASP A 555 -2.87 2.37 -10.29
C ASP A 555 -1.78 2.71 -11.34
N GLU A 556 -0.75 3.43 -10.91
CA GLU A 556 0.44 3.78 -11.69
C GLU A 556 1.64 2.89 -11.35
N ILE A 557 2.40 2.46 -12.34
CA ILE A 557 3.72 1.86 -12.18
C ILE A 557 4.79 2.77 -12.76
N VAL A 558 5.92 2.90 -12.07
CA VAL A 558 7.09 3.68 -12.51
C VAL A 558 8.24 2.72 -12.76
N LEU A 559 8.95 2.91 -13.86
CA LEU A 559 10.07 2.06 -14.31
C LEU A 559 11.30 2.89 -14.67
N ASN A 560 12.48 2.25 -14.56
CA ASN A 560 13.74 2.68 -15.15
C ASN A 560 14.00 1.88 -16.42
N ALA A 561 13.69 2.42 -17.59
CA ALA A 561 13.96 1.75 -18.88
C ALA A 561 15.34 2.12 -19.43
N PRO A 562 16.10 1.19 -20.03
CA PRO A 562 17.26 1.56 -20.83
C PRO A 562 16.85 2.54 -21.92
N ARG A 563 17.61 3.60 -22.13
CA ARG A 563 17.26 4.67 -23.07
C ARG A 563 17.15 4.16 -24.52
N GLU A 564 18.00 3.22 -24.90
CA GLU A 564 17.99 2.61 -26.23
C GLU A 564 16.77 1.70 -26.46
N ASP A 565 16.27 1.03 -25.42
CA ASP A 565 15.15 0.09 -25.48
C ASP A 565 13.82 0.71 -25.03
N ALA A 566 13.79 2.01 -24.71
CA ALA A 566 12.64 2.66 -24.08
C ALA A 566 11.33 2.50 -24.87
N ALA A 567 11.39 2.55 -26.21
CA ALA A 567 10.21 2.38 -27.05
C ALA A 567 9.64 0.96 -26.98
N GLU A 568 10.49 -0.08 -26.97
CA GLU A 568 10.08 -1.47 -26.82
C GLU A 568 9.52 -1.74 -25.42
N VAL A 569 10.21 -1.24 -24.39
CA VAL A 569 9.73 -1.34 -23.00
C VAL A 569 8.37 -0.67 -22.85
N MET A 570 8.16 0.53 -23.39
CA MET A 570 6.88 1.23 -23.36
C MET A 570 5.76 0.43 -24.03
N GLN A 571 6.03 -0.20 -25.16
CA GLN A 571 5.05 -1.04 -25.86
C GLN A 571 4.69 -2.28 -25.02
N THR A 572 5.68 -3.00 -24.49
CA THR A 572 5.48 -4.15 -23.62
C THR A 572 4.71 -3.79 -22.35
N VAL A 573 5.06 -2.66 -21.73
CA VAL A 573 4.35 -2.14 -20.56
C VAL A 573 2.88 -1.87 -20.89
N LYS A 574 2.58 -1.24 -22.04
CA LYS A 574 1.19 -0.99 -22.46
C LYS A 574 0.39 -2.27 -22.63
N GLU A 575 1.00 -3.29 -23.23
CA GLU A 575 0.38 -4.60 -23.42
C GLU A 575 0.11 -5.30 -22.09
N CYS A 576 1.09 -5.35 -21.20
CA CYS A 576 0.97 -5.96 -19.87
C CYS A 576 -0.04 -5.23 -18.98
N MET A 577 -0.08 -3.89 -19.06
CA MET A 577 -0.98 -3.06 -18.25
C MET A 577 -2.41 -2.98 -18.82
N THR A 578 -2.67 -3.55 -19.98
CA THR A 578 -4.01 -3.62 -20.57
C THR A 578 -4.65 -4.99 -20.30
N THR A 579 -5.92 -5.00 -19.86
CA THR A 579 -6.69 -6.21 -19.61
C THR A 579 -8.03 -6.13 -20.35
N THR A 580 -8.24 -7.01 -21.30
CA THR A 580 -9.45 -7.07 -22.14
C THR A 580 -10.34 -8.26 -21.80
N GLU A 581 -9.74 -9.41 -21.47
CA GLU A 581 -10.48 -10.64 -21.18
C GLU A 581 -11.32 -10.53 -19.91
N GLY A 582 -12.55 -11.01 -19.97
CA GLY A 582 -13.47 -11.04 -18.84
C GLY A 582 -14.20 -9.71 -18.56
N TRP A 583 -13.92 -8.63 -19.29
CA TRP A 583 -14.50 -7.32 -19.09
C TRP A 583 -15.29 -6.84 -20.31
N ALA A 584 -16.51 -6.34 -20.09
CA ALA A 584 -17.33 -5.76 -21.17
C ALA A 584 -16.72 -4.46 -21.72
N ILE A 585 -15.94 -3.78 -20.91
CA ILE A 585 -15.17 -2.58 -21.26
C ILE A 585 -13.70 -2.88 -21.00
N PRO A 586 -12.80 -2.76 -21.99
CA PRO A 586 -11.38 -2.97 -21.79
C PRO A 586 -10.81 -2.10 -20.68
N LEU A 587 -9.97 -2.67 -19.80
CA LEU A 587 -9.22 -1.94 -18.78
C LEU A 587 -7.89 -1.55 -19.40
N THR A 588 -7.81 -0.34 -19.95
CA THR A 588 -6.66 0.19 -20.70
C THR A 588 -5.70 0.94 -19.79
N SER A 589 -4.51 1.23 -20.30
CA SER A 589 -3.52 2.09 -19.65
C SER A 589 -2.93 3.12 -20.61
N GLY A 590 -2.59 4.28 -20.07
CA GLY A 590 -1.69 5.24 -20.68
C GLY A 590 -0.24 4.91 -20.35
N VAL A 591 0.68 5.15 -21.29
CA VAL A 591 2.12 5.03 -21.05
C VAL A 591 2.78 6.35 -21.40
N ASP A 592 3.55 6.92 -20.45
CA ASP A 592 4.29 8.17 -20.63
C ASP A 592 5.79 7.90 -20.54
N GLY A 593 6.55 8.49 -21.44
CA GLY A 593 8.01 8.35 -21.53
C GLY A 593 8.53 8.56 -22.96
N PRO A 594 9.84 8.57 -23.15
CA PRO A 594 10.88 8.61 -22.12
C PRO A 594 10.92 9.95 -21.38
N LEU A 595 11.11 9.91 -20.05
CA LEU A 595 11.12 11.11 -19.19
C LEU A 595 12.49 11.21 -18.47
N GLU A 596 12.95 12.43 -18.20
CA GLU A 596 14.15 12.68 -17.40
C GLU A 596 13.86 12.70 -15.90
N THR A 597 12.63 12.97 -15.51
CA THR A 597 12.14 12.83 -14.12
C THR A 597 10.72 12.28 -14.12
N TRP A 598 10.30 11.62 -13.04
CA TRP A 598 8.89 11.23 -12.90
C TRP A 598 7.94 12.44 -12.92
N GLY A 599 8.41 13.62 -12.50
CA GLY A 599 7.64 14.87 -12.51
C GLY A 599 7.33 15.40 -13.91
N ASP A 600 8.07 15.01 -14.95
CA ASP A 600 7.89 15.52 -16.32
C ASP A 600 6.60 15.01 -16.99
N LYS A 601 5.95 14.01 -16.39
CA LYS A 601 4.61 13.55 -16.77
C LYS A 601 3.51 14.58 -16.46
N TYR A 602 3.68 15.40 -15.43
CA TYR A 602 2.68 16.29 -14.85
C TYR A 602 3.00 17.76 -15.15
#